data_f45e20805de3bb04e94441c6ff985b5a
#
_entry.id   f45e20805de3bb04e94441c6ff985b5a
#
_cell.length_a   1.000
_cell.length_b   1.000
_cell.length_c   1.000
_cell.angle_alpha   90.00
_cell.angle_beta   90.00
_cell.angle_gamma   90.00
#
_symmetry.space_group_name_H-M   'P 1'
#
loop_
_entity.id
_entity.type
_entity.pdbx_description
1 polymer ?
#
loop_
_entity_poly.entity_id
_entity_poly.type
_entity_poly.pdbx_seq_one_letter_code
_entity_poly.pdbx_strand_id
1 'polypeptide(L)'
;MRIVLQRVSEASVTVDHQKVADIQRGLLVLVGIEDLDTQEDIDWLVGKIIKMRIFGDENDVMNCSVQDIDGDIIVVSQFTLHASTKKGNRPSYIKASKPEFAIPMYENFVKSLEKEFNKKVQTGIFGADMKVSLLNDGPVTILIDSKNRE
;
A
#
# COMPACT_ATOMS: atom_id res chain seq x y z
N MET A 1 -3.51 -10.81 4.16
CA MET A 1 -3.22 -9.36 3.94
C MET A 1 -3.41 -9.04 2.47
N ARG A 2 -4.06 -7.94 2.17
CA ARG A 2 -4.24 -7.46 0.79
C ARG A 2 -3.62 -6.09 0.62
N ILE A 3 -2.99 -5.88 -0.52
CA ILE A 3 -2.54 -4.55 -0.91
C ILE A 3 -3.07 -4.20 -2.30
N VAL A 4 -3.28 -2.90 -2.51
CA VAL A 4 -3.38 -2.31 -3.84
C VAL A 4 -2.25 -1.32 -3.96
N LEU A 5 -1.37 -1.53 -4.92
CA LEU A 5 -0.32 -0.57 -5.22
C LEU A 5 -0.60 0.12 -6.56
N GLN A 6 -0.30 1.40 -6.59
CA GLN A 6 -0.42 2.24 -7.77
C GLN A 6 0.91 2.95 -8.02
N ARG A 7 1.38 2.88 -9.26
CA ARG A 7 2.52 3.68 -9.70
C ARG A 7 2.07 5.13 -9.86
N VAL A 8 2.79 6.05 -9.24
CA VAL A 8 2.41 7.47 -9.23
C VAL A 8 3.55 8.36 -9.70
N SER A 9 3.21 9.48 -10.34
CA SER A 9 4.13 10.59 -10.57
C SER A 9 4.14 11.56 -9.41
N GLU A 10 3.05 11.61 -8.65
CA GLU A 10 2.90 12.34 -7.39
C GLU A 10 1.77 11.74 -6.57
N ALA A 11 1.85 11.80 -5.26
CA ALA A 11 0.78 11.43 -4.35
C ALA A 11 0.90 12.18 -3.02
N SER A 12 -0.23 12.41 -2.36
CA SER A 12 -0.27 13.04 -1.05
C SER A 12 -1.42 12.54 -0.21
N VAL A 13 -1.29 12.68 1.11
CA VAL A 13 -2.35 12.40 2.07
C VAL A 13 -2.57 13.63 2.93
N THR A 14 -3.83 14.05 3.04
CA THR A 14 -4.25 15.19 3.86
C THR A 14 -5.24 14.72 4.92
N VAL A 15 -5.00 15.10 6.17
CA VAL A 15 -5.86 14.85 7.33
C VAL A 15 -6.11 16.17 8.02
N ASP A 16 -7.38 16.50 8.32
CA ASP A 16 -7.78 17.75 8.97
C ASP A 16 -7.14 19.00 8.31
N HIS A 17 -7.22 19.06 6.99
CA HIS A 17 -6.65 20.13 6.15
C HIS A 17 -5.13 20.28 6.20
N GLN A 18 -4.42 19.31 6.78
CA GLN A 18 -2.96 19.28 6.83
C GLN A 18 -2.41 18.12 6.02
N LYS A 19 -1.44 18.41 5.16
CA LYS A 19 -0.74 17.40 4.39
C LYS A 19 0.23 16.65 5.30
N VAL A 20 -0.03 15.34 5.52
CA VAL A 20 0.78 14.47 6.38
C VAL A 20 1.76 13.59 5.61
N ALA A 21 1.54 13.42 4.31
CA ALA A 21 2.45 12.72 3.41
C ALA A 21 2.43 13.35 2.03
N ASP A 22 3.58 13.39 1.38
CA ASP A 22 3.75 14.00 0.06
C ASP A 22 4.97 13.39 -0.65
N ILE A 23 4.76 12.79 -1.81
CA ILE A 23 5.82 12.19 -2.63
C ILE A 23 5.69 12.63 -4.09
N GLN A 24 6.79 12.55 -4.80
CA GLN A 24 6.85 12.62 -6.25
C GLN A 24 6.75 11.18 -6.84
N ARG A 25 7.58 10.84 -7.80
CA ARG A 25 7.56 9.54 -8.47
C ARG A 25 7.77 8.39 -7.49
N GLY A 26 6.88 7.41 -7.54
CA GLY A 26 6.97 6.26 -6.65
C GLY A 26 5.71 5.42 -6.60
N LEU A 27 5.37 4.93 -5.41
CA LEU A 27 4.24 4.05 -5.16
C LEU A 27 3.31 4.58 -4.07
N LEU A 28 2.00 4.54 -4.34
CA LEU A 28 0.97 4.59 -3.31
C LEU A 28 0.52 3.15 -3.03
N VAL A 29 0.60 2.73 -1.77
CA VAL A 29 0.25 1.38 -1.31
C VAL A 29 -0.90 1.46 -0.30
N LEU A 30 -2.05 0.89 -0.67
CA LEU A 30 -3.18 0.68 0.24
C LEU A 30 -3.05 -0.69 0.88
N VAL A 31 -3.22 -0.81 2.20
CA VAL A 31 -3.04 -2.05 2.97
C VAL A 31 -4.30 -2.40 3.75
N GLY A 32 -4.87 -3.56 3.49
CA GLY A 32 -5.94 -4.18 4.27
C GLY A 32 -5.44 -5.38 5.07
N ILE A 33 -5.82 -5.44 6.33
CA ILE A 33 -5.37 -6.45 7.30
C ILE A 33 -6.56 -7.29 7.74
N GLU A 34 -6.36 -8.60 7.85
CA GLU A 34 -7.31 -9.57 8.40
C GLU A 34 -6.69 -10.37 9.57
N ASP A 35 -7.55 -11.00 10.40
CA ASP A 35 -7.10 -11.62 11.66
C ASP A 35 -6.10 -12.79 11.49
N LEU A 36 -6.06 -13.41 10.32
CA LEU A 36 -5.13 -14.51 10.01
C LEU A 36 -3.79 -14.05 9.44
N ASP A 37 -3.55 -12.75 9.37
CA ASP A 37 -2.29 -12.24 8.86
C ASP A 37 -1.16 -12.44 9.88
N THR A 38 0.02 -12.72 9.34
CA THR A 38 1.23 -13.02 10.11
C THR A 38 2.42 -12.23 9.57
N GLN A 39 3.57 -12.37 10.24
CA GLN A 39 4.82 -11.79 9.77
C GLN A 39 5.22 -12.30 8.37
N GLU A 40 4.92 -13.57 8.05
CA GLU A 40 5.19 -14.14 6.72
C GLU A 40 4.44 -13.39 5.62
N ASP A 41 3.19 -12.96 5.87
CA ASP A 41 2.41 -12.16 4.92
C ASP A 41 3.07 -10.81 4.68
N ILE A 42 3.55 -10.16 5.75
CA ILE A 42 4.28 -8.90 5.69
C ILE A 42 5.55 -9.06 4.86
N ASP A 43 6.40 -10.02 5.20
CA ASP A 43 7.70 -10.22 4.55
C ASP A 43 7.55 -10.49 3.05
N TRP A 44 6.55 -11.32 2.69
CA TRP A 44 6.28 -11.62 1.30
C TRP A 44 5.81 -10.39 0.52
N LEU A 45 4.85 -9.62 1.06
CA LEU A 45 4.34 -8.41 0.41
C LEU A 45 5.40 -7.31 0.29
N VAL A 46 6.17 -7.11 1.35
CA VAL A 46 7.29 -6.16 1.36
C VAL A 46 8.28 -6.48 0.24
N GLY A 47 8.68 -7.75 0.13
CA GLY A 47 9.55 -8.19 -0.96
C GLY A 47 8.96 -7.94 -2.35
N LYS A 48 7.63 -8.10 -2.51
CA LYS A 48 6.94 -7.80 -3.78
C LYS A 48 6.94 -6.30 -4.07
N ILE A 49 6.56 -5.47 -3.11
CA ILE A 49 6.50 -4.01 -3.29
C ILE A 49 7.84 -3.45 -3.77
N ILE A 50 8.93 -3.85 -3.11
CA ILE A 50 10.26 -3.30 -3.37
C ILE A 50 10.83 -3.79 -4.71
N LYS A 51 10.61 -5.06 -5.05
CA LYS A 51 11.25 -5.71 -6.19
C LYS A 51 10.42 -5.71 -7.47
N MET A 52 9.18 -5.26 -7.41
CA MET A 52 8.30 -5.25 -8.58
C MET A 52 8.79 -4.27 -9.63
N ARG A 53 9.05 -4.78 -10.83
CA ARG A 53 9.65 -4.02 -11.94
C ARG A 53 8.57 -3.41 -12.83
N ILE A 54 7.96 -2.33 -12.35
CA ILE A 54 6.85 -1.62 -13.01
C ILE A 54 7.18 -0.18 -13.40
N PHE A 55 8.43 0.21 -13.30
CA PHE A 55 8.92 1.49 -13.81
C PHE A 55 9.72 1.29 -15.08
N GLY A 56 9.60 2.26 -16.00
CA GLY A 56 10.32 2.22 -17.27
C GLY A 56 11.84 2.31 -17.10
N ASP A 57 12.54 1.50 -17.89
CA ASP A 57 13.98 1.61 -18.10
C ASP A 57 14.30 2.67 -19.18
N GLU A 58 15.53 2.71 -19.66
CA GLU A 58 16.00 3.63 -20.71
C GLU A 58 15.29 3.46 -22.06
N ASN A 59 14.64 2.31 -22.29
CA ASN A 59 13.82 2.03 -23.47
C ASN A 59 12.32 2.14 -23.22
N ASP A 60 11.94 2.70 -22.05
CA ASP A 60 10.55 2.82 -21.58
C ASP A 60 9.83 1.47 -21.41
N VAL A 61 10.60 0.41 -21.14
CA VAL A 61 10.08 -0.92 -20.82
C VAL A 61 9.99 -1.08 -19.29
N MET A 62 8.88 -1.63 -18.79
CA MET A 62 8.70 -1.91 -17.35
C MET A 62 9.71 -2.93 -16.86
N ASN A 63 10.85 -2.48 -16.42
CA ASN A 63 11.99 -3.31 -16.02
C ASN A 63 12.71 -2.82 -14.76
N CYS A 64 12.34 -1.66 -14.23
CA CYS A 64 12.91 -1.07 -13.03
C CYS A 64 11.94 -1.15 -11.85
N SER A 65 12.48 -1.37 -10.66
CA SER A 65 11.75 -1.32 -9.39
C SER A 65 11.69 0.10 -8.83
N VAL A 66 10.93 0.29 -7.75
CA VAL A 66 10.89 1.57 -7.03
C VAL A 66 12.28 1.94 -6.46
N GLN A 67 13.10 0.96 -6.09
CA GLN A 67 14.48 1.19 -5.64
C GLN A 67 15.38 1.65 -6.79
N ASP A 68 15.27 1.01 -7.96
CA ASP A 68 16.12 1.33 -9.11
C ASP A 68 15.94 2.77 -9.58
N ILE A 69 14.73 3.32 -9.42
CA ILE A 69 14.43 4.70 -9.82
C ILE A 69 14.59 5.72 -8.68
N ASP A 70 15.07 5.29 -7.51
CA ASP A 70 15.14 6.09 -6.27
C ASP A 70 13.79 6.76 -5.93
N GLY A 71 12.69 6.04 -6.16
CA GLY A 71 11.34 6.52 -5.90
C GLY A 71 10.99 6.56 -4.42
N ASP A 72 9.81 7.09 -4.12
CA ASP A 72 9.26 7.15 -2.76
C ASP A 72 8.04 6.25 -2.59
N ILE A 73 7.65 5.98 -1.35
CA ILE A 73 6.47 5.16 -1.04
C ILE A 73 5.61 5.86 0.01
N ILE A 74 4.29 5.90 -0.26
CA ILE A 74 3.27 6.21 0.75
C ILE A 74 2.50 4.92 1.05
N VAL A 75 2.32 4.61 2.33
CA VAL A 75 1.47 3.51 2.80
C VAL A 75 0.24 4.08 3.52
N VAL A 76 -0.94 3.62 3.12
CA VAL A 76 -2.23 4.01 3.68
C VAL A 76 -2.99 2.77 4.12
N SER A 77 -3.50 2.75 5.35
CA SER A 77 -4.39 1.69 5.82
C SER A 77 -5.74 1.76 5.10
N GLN A 78 -6.24 0.61 4.63
CA GLN A 78 -7.47 0.51 3.84
C GLN A 78 -8.22 -0.78 4.18
N PHE A 79 -8.98 -0.81 5.27
CA PHE A 79 -9.73 -2.00 5.70
C PHE A 79 -10.77 -2.46 4.67
N THR A 80 -11.30 -1.55 3.86
CA THR A 80 -12.29 -1.85 2.84
C THR A 80 -11.80 -2.76 1.72
N LEU A 81 -10.49 -3.05 1.64
CA LEU A 81 -9.96 -4.09 0.76
C LEU A 81 -10.48 -5.49 1.12
N HIS A 82 -10.96 -5.68 2.35
CA HIS A 82 -11.61 -6.90 2.81
C HIS A 82 -13.16 -6.82 2.76
N ALA A 83 -13.71 -5.89 1.99
CA ALA A 83 -15.15 -5.78 1.79
C ALA A 83 -15.71 -7.01 1.08
N SER A 84 -16.89 -7.46 1.53
CA SER A 84 -17.70 -8.44 0.83
C SER A 84 -18.98 -7.77 0.31
N THR A 85 -19.21 -7.87 -1.00
CA THR A 85 -20.38 -7.34 -1.70
C THR A 85 -21.30 -8.44 -2.22
N LYS A 86 -21.11 -9.69 -1.71
CA LYS A 86 -21.85 -10.87 -2.18
C LYS A 86 -23.35 -10.78 -1.94
N LYS A 87 -23.77 -10.11 -0.87
CA LYS A 87 -25.20 -9.97 -0.50
C LYS A 87 -25.56 -8.50 -0.36
N GLY A 88 -26.42 -8.04 -1.26
CA GLY A 88 -26.94 -6.67 -1.23
C GLY A 88 -25.90 -5.61 -1.56
N ASN A 89 -26.33 -4.33 -1.47
CA ASN A 89 -25.51 -3.17 -1.88
C ASN A 89 -24.76 -2.48 -0.73
N ARG A 90 -24.95 -2.95 0.51
CA ARG A 90 -24.18 -2.51 1.67
C ARG A 90 -23.01 -3.48 1.88
N PRO A 91 -21.77 -3.05 1.65
CA PRO A 91 -20.61 -3.92 1.86
C PRO A 91 -20.50 -4.40 3.31
N SER A 92 -20.10 -5.65 3.50
CA SER A 92 -19.74 -6.19 4.80
C SER A 92 -18.22 -6.15 4.98
N TYR A 93 -17.77 -5.68 6.13
CA TYR A 93 -16.35 -5.58 6.48
C TYR A 93 -15.93 -6.57 7.59
N ILE A 94 -16.72 -7.63 7.79
CA ILE A 94 -16.50 -8.61 8.87
C ILE A 94 -15.14 -9.32 8.78
N LYS A 95 -14.53 -9.36 7.58
CA LYS A 95 -13.22 -9.96 7.37
C LYS A 95 -12.06 -9.03 7.72
N ALA A 96 -12.31 -7.73 7.81
CA ALA A 96 -11.28 -6.78 8.21
C ALA A 96 -11.00 -6.91 9.71
N SER A 97 -9.73 -6.94 10.08
CA SER A 97 -9.32 -6.95 11.49
C SER A 97 -9.75 -5.69 12.23
N LYS A 98 -10.01 -5.86 13.52
CA LYS A 98 -10.26 -4.73 14.42
C LYS A 98 -8.98 -3.94 14.68
N PRO A 99 -9.09 -2.65 15.09
CA PRO A 99 -7.93 -1.79 15.31
C PRO A 99 -6.90 -2.36 16.28
N GLU A 100 -7.31 -3.08 17.32
CA GLU A 100 -6.42 -3.66 18.33
C GLU A 100 -5.39 -4.63 17.73
N PHE A 101 -5.76 -5.34 16.67
CA PHE A 101 -4.85 -6.22 15.92
C PHE A 101 -4.25 -5.49 14.71
N ALA A 102 -5.07 -4.72 13.98
CA ALA A 102 -4.67 -4.11 12.73
C ALA A 102 -3.60 -3.03 12.89
N ILE A 103 -3.65 -2.22 13.96
CA ILE A 103 -2.67 -1.14 14.18
C ILE A 103 -1.25 -1.68 14.37
N PRO A 104 -0.99 -2.63 15.30
CA PRO A 104 0.35 -3.22 15.43
C PRO A 104 0.86 -3.89 14.16
N MET A 105 -0.02 -4.59 13.43
CA MET A 105 0.34 -5.22 12.16
C MET A 105 0.70 -4.21 11.07
N TYR A 106 -0.06 -3.12 10.98
CA TYR A 106 0.23 -2.02 10.07
C TYR A 106 1.57 -1.34 10.39
N GLU A 107 1.82 -1.03 11.66
CA GLU A 107 3.08 -0.46 12.09
C GLU A 107 4.27 -1.38 11.79
N ASN A 108 4.09 -2.68 12.00
CA ASN A 108 5.10 -3.68 11.67
C ASN A 108 5.34 -3.78 10.16
N PHE A 109 4.27 -3.72 9.37
CA PHE A 109 4.38 -3.67 7.90
C PHE A 109 5.22 -2.47 7.44
N VAL A 110 4.95 -1.27 7.97
CA VAL A 110 5.70 -0.06 7.64
C VAL A 110 7.18 -0.20 8.03
N LYS A 111 7.46 -0.68 9.25
CA LYS A 111 8.84 -0.91 9.72
C LYS A 111 9.60 -1.91 8.87
N SER A 112 8.95 -3.02 8.51
CA SER A 112 9.56 -4.05 7.65
C SER A 112 9.84 -3.49 6.25
N LEU A 113 8.92 -2.68 5.72
CA LEU A 113 9.08 -2.03 4.42
C LEU A 113 10.25 -1.03 4.45
N GLU A 114 10.35 -0.18 5.47
CA GLU A 114 11.46 0.77 5.62
C GLU A 114 12.81 0.05 5.72
N LYS A 115 12.87 -1.04 6.46
CA LYS A 115 14.08 -1.85 6.63
C LYS A 115 14.58 -2.42 5.30
N GLU A 116 13.70 -3.05 4.52
CA GLU A 116 14.05 -3.65 3.22
C GLU A 116 14.29 -2.59 2.14
N PHE A 117 13.53 -1.52 2.17
CA PHE A 117 13.65 -0.40 1.23
C PHE A 117 14.89 0.47 1.49
N ASN A 118 15.41 0.41 2.72
CA ASN A 118 16.52 1.22 3.21
C ASN A 118 16.28 2.74 3.00
N LYS A 119 15.04 3.15 3.09
CA LYS A 119 14.59 4.54 2.93
C LYS A 119 13.33 4.76 3.77
N LYS A 120 13.12 5.97 4.24
CA LYS A 120 11.90 6.34 4.98
C LYS A 120 10.67 6.17 4.10
N VAL A 121 9.63 5.58 4.66
CA VAL A 121 8.31 5.43 4.05
C VAL A 121 7.35 6.44 4.68
N GLN A 122 6.63 7.17 3.84
CA GLN A 122 5.61 8.08 4.32
C GLN A 122 4.29 7.34 4.55
N THR A 123 3.49 7.81 5.50
CA THR A 123 2.23 7.16 5.89
C THR A 123 1.11 8.18 6.05
N GLY A 124 -0.14 7.69 5.90
CA GLY A 124 -1.30 8.39 6.44
C GLY A 124 -1.40 8.22 7.97
N ILE A 125 -2.59 8.47 8.49
CA ILE A 125 -2.90 8.28 9.91
C ILE A 125 -3.96 7.19 10.01
N PHE A 126 -3.64 6.08 10.69
CA PHE A 126 -4.56 4.96 10.84
C PHE A 126 -5.89 5.40 11.49
N GLY A 127 -7.01 5.03 10.84
CA GLY A 127 -8.35 5.35 11.33
C GLY A 127 -8.84 6.79 11.08
N ALA A 128 -7.99 7.68 10.56
CA ALA A 128 -8.39 9.04 10.23
C ALA A 128 -9.20 9.11 8.91
N ASP A 129 -9.93 10.18 8.72
CA ASP A 129 -10.48 10.56 7.42
C ASP A 129 -9.35 11.16 6.58
N MET A 130 -8.87 10.39 5.62
CA MET A 130 -7.74 10.74 4.77
C MET A 130 -8.20 11.15 3.38
N LYS A 131 -7.78 12.32 2.92
CA LYS A 131 -7.93 12.73 1.53
C LYS A 131 -6.65 12.32 0.80
N VAL A 132 -6.76 11.25 0.02
CA VAL A 132 -5.64 10.69 -0.73
C VAL A 132 -5.71 11.22 -2.15
N SER A 133 -4.72 12.00 -2.53
CA SER A 133 -4.57 12.56 -3.88
C SER A 133 -3.40 11.86 -4.57
N LEU A 134 -3.59 11.50 -5.84
CA LEU A 134 -2.53 10.87 -6.63
C LEU A 134 -2.74 11.10 -8.11
N LEU A 135 -1.65 11.04 -8.85
CA LEU A 135 -1.67 10.90 -10.29
C LEU A 135 -1.17 9.49 -10.62
N ASN A 136 -2.11 8.60 -10.97
CA ASN A 136 -1.78 7.22 -11.36
C ASN A 136 -1.13 7.25 -12.73
N ASP A 137 0.16 6.95 -12.76
CA ASP A 137 0.99 7.03 -13.95
C ASP A 137 0.96 5.74 -14.75
N GLY A 138 0.32 5.83 -15.91
CA GLY A 138 0.27 4.71 -16.84
C GLY A 138 -1.11 4.36 -17.42
N PRO A 139 -2.21 4.07 -16.72
CA PRO A 139 -2.28 3.74 -15.30
C PRO A 139 -1.65 2.38 -14.98
N VAL A 140 -1.11 2.25 -13.78
CA VAL A 140 -0.61 0.98 -13.24
C VAL A 140 -1.18 0.79 -11.85
N THR A 141 -2.05 -0.20 -11.69
CA THR A 141 -2.71 -0.56 -10.43
C THR A 141 -2.68 -2.07 -10.28
N ILE A 142 -2.11 -2.58 -9.20
CA ILE A 142 -1.92 -4.01 -8.98
C ILE A 142 -2.49 -4.38 -7.61
N LEU A 143 -3.40 -5.36 -7.60
CA LEU A 143 -3.91 -5.99 -6.39
C LEU A 143 -3.08 -7.23 -6.07
N ILE A 144 -2.64 -7.36 -4.82
CA ILE A 144 -1.90 -8.53 -4.35
C ILE A 144 -2.53 -9.03 -3.06
N ASP A 145 -2.78 -10.33 -2.98
CA ASP A 145 -3.32 -11.01 -1.81
C ASP A 145 -2.30 -12.05 -1.31
N SER A 146 -1.80 -11.88 -0.08
CA SER A 146 -0.80 -12.79 0.49
C SER A 146 -1.34 -14.20 0.76
N LYS A 147 -2.66 -14.36 0.89
CA LYS A 147 -3.33 -15.65 1.09
C LYS A 147 -3.74 -16.31 -0.23
N ASN A 148 -3.80 -15.55 -1.30
CA ASN A 148 -4.11 -16.05 -2.64
C ASN A 148 -3.04 -15.53 -3.62
N ARG A 149 -1.86 -16.13 -3.54
CA ARG A 149 -0.69 -15.74 -4.33
C ARG A 149 -0.86 -16.23 -5.77
N GLU A 150 -1.05 -15.28 -6.70
CA GLU A 150 -1.18 -15.51 -8.15
C GLU A 150 0.07 -15.01 -8.89
#